data_cb794a47273f9a207d29b31fc6623775
#
_entry.id   cb794a47273f9a207d29b31fc6623775
#
_cell.length_a   1.000
_cell.length_b   1.000
_cell.length_c   1.000
_cell.angle_alpha   90.00
_cell.angle_beta   90.00
_cell.angle_gamma   90.00
#
_symmetry.space_group_name_H-M   'P 1'
#
loop_
_entity.id
_entity.type
_entity.pdbx_description
1 polymer ?
#
loop_
_entity_poly.entity_id
_entity_poly.type
_entity_poly.pdbx_seq_one_letter_code
_entity_poly.pdbx_strand_id
1 'polypeptide(L)' 'MSEKFASLLLKIYDKKMMSGEITFSRSGITKEDFTNLCMNGDFVLSYEKTEHICECMNITGEERERLLALSNTEGDG' A
#
# COMPACT_ATOMS: atom_id res chain seq x y z
N MET A 1 -11.86 0.70 -16.14
CA MET A 1 -11.78 -0.11 -14.94
C MET A 1 -10.99 0.60 -13.87
N SER A 2 -11.53 0.61 -12.69
CA SER A 2 -10.83 1.30 -11.61
C SER A 2 -9.95 0.30 -10.87
N GLU A 3 -8.77 0.75 -10.51
CA GLU A 3 -7.83 -0.07 -9.78
C GLU A 3 -8.13 0.07 -8.29
N LYS A 4 -8.09 -1.04 -7.56
CA LYS A 4 -8.37 -1.01 -6.14
C LYS A 4 -7.09 -0.82 -5.36
N PHE A 5 -7.23 -0.25 -4.16
CA PHE A 5 -6.09 0.02 -3.30
C PHE A 5 -5.24 -1.23 -3.08
N ALA A 6 -5.90 -2.33 -2.70
CA ALA A 6 -5.16 -3.56 -2.39
C ALA A 6 -4.38 -4.06 -3.59
N SER A 7 -5.02 -4.05 -4.76
CA SER A 7 -4.34 -4.52 -5.97
C SER A 7 -3.14 -3.66 -6.32
N LEU A 8 -3.32 -2.35 -6.22
CA LEU A 8 -2.24 -1.44 -6.57
C LEU A 8 -1.08 -1.59 -5.60
N LEU A 9 -1.37 -1.60 -4.31
CA LEU A 9 -0.32 -1.70 -3.31
C LEU A 9 0.44 -3.02 -3.44
N LEU A 10 -0.28 -4.12 -3.60
CA LEU A 10 0.38 -5.41 -3.74
C LEU A 10 1.23 -5.49 -5.01
N LYS A 11 0.78 -4.87 -6.07
CA LYS A 11 1.55 -4.85 -7.31
C LYS A 11 2.86 -4.09 -7.14
N ILE A 12 2.80 -2.94 -6.47
CA ILE A 12 4.00 -2.15 -6.21
C ILE A 12 4.92 -2.91 -5.27
N TYR A 13 4.35 -3.50 -4.23
CA TYR A 13 5.12 -4.27 -3.26
C TYR A 13 5.87 -5.40 -3.95
N ASP A 14 5.17 -6.15 -4.79
CA ASP A 14 5.78 -7.28 -5.48
C ASP A 14 6.92 -6.83 -6.39
N LYS A 15 6.69 -5.74 -7.10
CA LYS A 15 7.71 -5.21 -8.00
C LYS A 15 8.97 -4.81 -7.23
N LYS A 16 8.79 -4.14 -6.10
CA LYS A 16 9.95 -3.70 -5.33
C LYS A 16 10.65 -4.85 -4.62
N MET A 17 9.90 -5.85 -4.20
CA MET A 17 10.50 -7.05 -3.62
C MET A 17 11.35 -7.78 -4.65
N MET A 18 10.84 -7.93 -5.86
CA MET A 18 11.57 -8.64 -6.90
C MET A 18 12.83 -7.90 -7.32
N SER A 19 12.81 -6.59 -7.26
CA SER A 19 13.98 -5.81 -7.62
C SER A 19 15.00 -5.73 -6.49
N GLY A 20 14.63 -6.22 -5.30
CA GLY A 20 15.52 -6.19 -4.16
C GLY A 20 15.55 -4.87 -3.42
N GLU A 21 14.65 -3.96 -3.76
CA GLU A 21 14.65 -2.64 -3.11
C GLU A 21 14.14 -2.68 -1.69
N ILE A 22 13.23 -3.59 -1.39
CA ILE A 22 12.66 -3.67 -0.05
C ILE A 22 12.48 -5.11 0.38
N THR A 23 12.29 -5.28 1.69
CA THR A 23 11.90 -6.55 2.26
C THR A 23 10.57 -6.32 2.98
N PHE A 24 9.91 -7.41 3.38
CA PHE A 24 8.64 -7.28 4.09
C PHE A 24 8.79 -6.42 5.35
N SER A 25 9.84 -6.66 6.11
CA SER A 25 10.02 -5.93 7.37
C SER A 25 10.30 -4.44 7.14
N ARG A 26 10.77 -4.08 5.97
CA ARG A 26 11.03 -2.69 5.65
C ARG A 26 9.86 -1.99 4.97
N SER A 27 8.85 -2.76 4.58
CA SER A 27 7.74 -2.18 3.83
C SER A 27 6.82 -1.30 4.68
N GLY A 28 6.87 -1.48 5.99
CA GLY A 28 5.96 -0.75 6.87
C GLY A 28 4.59 -1.40 6.97
N ILE A 29 4.39 -2.51 6.28
CA ILE A 29 3.10 -3.21 6.31
C ILE A 29 3.15 -4.27 7.41
N THR A 30 2.13 -4.30 8.27
CA THR A 30 2.05 -5.33 9.30
C THR A 30 1.57 -6.63 8.68
N LYS A 31 1.82 -7.73 9.39
CA LYS A 31 1.36 -9.02 8.90
C LYS A 31 -0.16 -9.04 8.74
N GLU A 32 -0.84 -8.44 9.69
CA GLU A 32 -2.29 -8.40 9.65
C GLU A 32 -2.78 -7.62 8.44
N ASP A 33 -2.19 -6.47 8.19
CA ASP A 33 -2.59 -5.67 7.04
C ASP A 33 -2.27 -6.39 5.74
N PHE A 34 -1.12 -7.03 5.68
CA PHE A 34 -0.73 -7.76 4.48
C PHE A 34 -1.73 -8.90 4.20
N THR A 35 -2.12 -9.62 5.24
CA THR A 35 -3.10 -10.68 5.09
C THR A 35 -4.41 -10.14 4.56
N ASN A 36 -4.86 -9.02 5.13
CA ASN A 36 -6.10 -8.41 4.67
C ASN A 36 -6.01 -7.95 3.22
N LEU A 37 -4.86 -7.41 2.83
CA LEU A 37 -4.66 -6.98 1.45
C LEU A 37 -4.76 -8.16 0.49
N CYS A 38 -4.23 -9.30 0.90
CA CYS A 38 -4.25 -10.48 0.04
C CYS A 38 -5.62 -11.14 -0.01
N MET A 39 -6.35 -11.14 1.09
CA MET A 39 -7.59 -11.88 1.18
C MET A 39 -8.82 -11.07 0.85
N ASN A 40 -8.74 -9.76 0.94
CA ASN A 40 -9.89 -8.90 0.70
C ASN A 40 -9.54 -7.83 -0.32
N GLY A 41 -10.00 -8.02 -1.55
CA GLY A 41 -9.68 -7.08 -2.63
C GLY A 41 -10.21 -5.67 -2.39
N ASP A 42 -11.16 -5.51 -1.47
CA ASP A 42 -11.71 -4.20 -1.17
C ASP A 42 -11.06 -3.54 0.04
N PHE A 43 -10.06 -4.20 0.61
CA PHE A 43 -9.40 -3.68 1.80
C PHE A 43 -8.65 -2.38 1.48
N VAL A 44 -8.77 -1.42 2.38
CA VAL A 44 -8.15 -0.11 2.20
C VAL A 44 -7.52 0.30 3.53
N LEU A 45 -6.31 0.83 3.45
CA LEU A 45 -5.64 1.36 4.63
C LEU A 45 -5.94 2.84 4.79
N SER A 46 -5.74 3.35 6.00
CA SER A 46 -5.95 4.76 6.26
C SER A 46 -4.91 5.60 5.51
N TYR A 47 -5.22 6.87 5.34
CA TYR A 47 -4.31 7.80 4.66
C TYR A 47 -2.95 7.83 5.38
N GLU A 48 -2.98 7.92 6.70
CA GLU A 48 -1.74 7.99 7.46
C GLU A 48 -0.89 6.73 7.31
N LYS A 49 -1.53 5.57 7.37
CA LYS A 49 -0.78 4.33 7.17
C LYS A 49 -0.21 4.26 5.77
N THR A 50 -0.99 4.71 4.80
CA THR A 50 -0.54 4.70 3.41
C THR A 50 0.65 5.60 3.22
N GLU A 51 0.64 6.79 3.83
CA GLU A 51 1.80 7.68 3.76
C GLU A 51 3.03 7.02 4.35
N HIS A 52 2.86 6.39 5.50
CA HIS A 52 3.97 5.72 6.16
C HIS A 52 4.56 4.61 5.28
N ILE A 53 3.68 3.82 4.67
CA ILE A 53 4.12 2.74 3.80
C ILE A 53 4.84 3.30 2.58
N CYS A 54 4.33 4.38 2.02
CA CYS A 54 5.00 4.99 0.88
C CYS A 54 6.41 5.45 1.24
N GLU A 55 6.58 5.99 2.43
CA GLU A 55 7.92 6.39 2.87
C GLU A 55 8.81 5.19 3.08
N CYS A 56 8.29 4.16 3.71
CA CYS A 56 9.08 2.97 3.99
C CYS A 56 9.50 2.25 2.71
N MET A 57 8.62 2.23 1.72
CA MET A 57 8.87 1.54 0.46
C MET A 57 9.44 2.44 -0.62
N ASN A 58 9.66 3.70 -0.27
CA ASN A 58 10.18 4.67 -1.22
C ASN A 58 9.29 4.77 -2.46
N ILE A 59 7.99 4.77 -2.24
CA ILE A 59 7.01 4.95 -3.31
C ILE A 59 6.83 6.45 -3.51
N THR A 60 7.06 6.91 -4.74
CA THR A 60 7.00 8.34 -5.04
C THR A 60 6.22 8.56 -6.32
N GLY A 61 5.99 9.85 -6.63
CA GLY A 61 5.37 10.23 -7.87
C GLY A 61 3.93 9.80 -8.00
N GLU A 62 3.59 9.36 -9.20
CA GLU A 62 2.22 9.02 -9.52
C GLU A 62 1.70 7.84 -8.71
N GLU A 63 2.55 6.86 -8.46
CA GLU A 63 2.14 5.70 -7.68
C GLU A 63 1.73 6.11 -6.27
N ARG A 64 2.52 6.99 -5.66
CA ARG A 64 2.21 7.48 -4.33
C ARG A 64 0.88 8.21 -4.33
N GLU A 65 0.69 9.08 -5.30
CA GLU A 65 -0.54 9.85 -5.37
C GLU A 65 -1.76 8.97 -5.58
N ARG A 66 -1.62 7.94 -6.40
CA ARG A 66 -2.73 7.03 -6.63
C ARG A 66 -3.09 6.26 -5.36
N LEU A 67 -2.08 5.76 -4.66
CA LEU A 67 -2.33 5.03 -3.42
C LEU A 67 -3.03 5.92 -2.41
N LEU A 68 -2.55 7.15 -2.26
CA LEU A 68 -3.16 8.06 -1.31
C LEU A 68 -4.59 8.41 -1.70
N ALA A 69 -4.84 8.55 -3.00
CA ALA A 69 -6.19 8.85 -3.48
C ALA A 69 -7.15 7.69 -3.20
N LEU A 70 -6.64 6.47 -3.23
CA LEU A 70 -7.46 5.29 -2.98
C LEU A 70 -7.53 4.93 -1.50
N SER A 71 -6.73 5.57 -0.66
CA SER A 71 -6.72 5.28 0.75
C SER A 71 -7.96 5.83 1.43
N ASN A 72 -8.19 5.41 2.67
CA ASN A 72 -9.36 5.83 3.43
C ASN A 72 -9.09 7.17 4.10
N THR A 73 -9.61 8.24 3.52
CA THR A 73 -9.39 9.58 4.04
C THR A 73 -10.45 10.01 5.03
N GLU A 74 -11.46 9.19 5.24
CA GLU A 74 -12.50 9.52 6.19
C GLU A 74 -12.24 8.97 7.55
N GLY A 75 -11.16 8.24 7.67
CA GLY A 75 -10.92 7.48 8.86
C GLY A 75 -10.81 8.29 10.11
N ASP A 76 -10.70 9.55 9.95
CA ASP A 76 -10.61 10.36 11.10
C ASP A 76 -11.88 10.34 11.88
N GLY A 77 -12.81 9.78 11.27
CA GLY A 77 -14.07 9.62 11.99
C GLY A 77 -14.29 10.79 12.78
#